data_88adcade112d2cfd55192674280b3de8
#
_entry.id   88adcade112d2cfd55192674280b3de8
#
_cell.length_a   1.000
_cell.length_b   1.000
_cell.length_c   1.000
_cell.angle_alpha   90.00
_cell.angle_beta   90.00
_cell.angle_gamma   90.00
#
_symmetry.space_group_name_H-M   'P 1'
#
loop_
_entity.id
_entity.type
_entity.pdbx_description
1 polymer ?
#
loop_
_entity_poly.entity_id
_entity_poly.type
_entity_poly.pdbx_seq_one_letter_code
_entity_poly.pdbx_strand_id
1 'polypeptide(L)'
;ISKWFNSIGIYLVQGYGLTETSPVIAAENSYERRAGSVGKPMQDVEIQIVDKDTTGIGEITAKGPNIMLGYYNDKALTDTVIKNNWFHTGDLGYIDKDGFLFITGRKKDMIVLKNGKKVFPEELELLVNNLEEVEESFIYGLPEDNDKNDVKIAVKIVCDEKNIKAKHPDMSEEELHTLLWNKIKDI
;
A
#
# COMPACT_ATOMS: atom_id res chain seq x y z
N ILE A 1 14.79 -2.55 2.16
CA ILE A 1 15.39 -1.95 3.38
C ILE A 1 15.62 -3.04 4.42
N SER A 2 14.61 -3.77 4.93
CA SER A 2 14.75 -4.76 6.02
C SER A 2 15.77 -5.87 5.72
N LYS A 3 15.82 -6.38 4.47
CA LYS A 3 16.83 -7.37 4.07
C LYS A 3 18.27 -6.86 4.22
N TRP A 4 18.50 -5.59 3.88
CA TRP A 4 19.83 -4.98 4.01
C TRP A 4 20.25 -4.82 5.47
N PHE A 5 19.37 -4.28 6.31
CA PHE A 5 19.65 -4.17 7.75
C PHE A 5 19.88 -5.54 8.41
N ASN A 6 19.09 -6.53 8.04
CA ASN A 6 19.29 -7.91 8.52
C ASN A 6 20.66 -8.48 8.12
N SER A 7 21.18 -8.12 6.92
CA SER A 7 22.50 -8.61 6.47
C SER A 7 23.67 -8.07 7.30
N ILE A 8 23.49 -6.94 7.98
CA ILE A 8 24.49 -6.35 8.89
C ILE A 8 24.17 -6.60 10.37
N GLY A 9 23.25 -7.52 10.66
CA GLY A 9 22.90 -7.94 12.02
C GLY A 9 21.91 -7.03 12.76
N ILE A 10 21.33 -6.04 12.07
CA ILE A 10 20.29 -5.17 12.64
C ILE A 10 18.91 -5.73 12.24
N TYR A 11 18.15 -6.16 13.23
CA TYR A 11 16.82 -6.73 13.01
C TYR A 11 15.77 -5.63 13.04
N LEU A 12 15.24 -5.30 11.85
CA LEU A 12 14.06 -4.46 11.73
C LEU A 12 12.82 -5.34 11.80
N VAL A 13 11.90 -4.99 12.67
CA VAL A 13 10.55 -5.58 12.74
C VAL A 13 9.56 -4.61 12.14
N GLN A 14 8.60 -5.14 11.40
CA GLN A 14 7.50 -4.37 10.85
C GLN A 14 6.29 -4.49 11.76
N GLY A 15 5.46 -3.44 11.81
CA GLY A 15 4.19 -3.44 12.49
C GLY A 15 3.17 -2.65 11.66
N TYR A 16 1.90 -2.94 11.90
CA TYR A 16 0.78 -2.29 11.24
C TYR A 16 -0.29 -1.91 12.25
N GLY A 17 -0.86 -0.76 12.02
CA GLY A 17 -1.99 -0.24 12.76
C GLY A 17 -2.26 1.22 12.42
N LEU A 18 -3.24 1.79 13.09
CA LEU A 18 -3.75 3.13 12.87
C LEU A 18 -3.91 3.83 14.23
N THR A 19 -4.12 5.14 14.21
CA THR A 19 -4.45 5.92 15.42
C THR A 19 -5.68 5.31 16.13
N GLU A 20 -6.66 4.89 15.35
CA GLU A 20 -7.91 4.25 15.81
C GLU A 20 -7.69 2.88 16.46
N THR A 21 -6.48 2.34 16.39
CA THR A 21 -6.15 1.00 16.92
C THR A 21 -5.06 1.03 18.01
N SER A 22 -4.71 2.16 18.56
CA SER A 22 -3.87 2.48 19.74
C SER A 22 -2.48 1.79 19.82
N PRO A 23 -1.57 1.92 18.88
CA PRO A 23 -1.74 2.08 17.45
C PRO A 23 -1.62 0.77 16.66
N VAL A 24 -1.15 -0.35 17.27
CA VAL A 24 -0.70 -1.56 16.56
C VAL A 24 -1.70 -2.71 16.67
N ILE A 25 -2.04 -3.31 15.53
CA ILE A 25 -2.90 -4.51 15.46
C ILE A 25 -2.16 -5.77 14.99
N ALA A 26 -1.07 -5.60 14.23
CA ALA A 26 -0.20 -6.71 13.82
C ALA A 26 1.26 -6.28 13.88
N ALA A 27 2.15 -7.20 14.23
CA ALA A 27 3.58 -6.95 14.24
C ALA A 27 4.38 -8.23 13.97
N GLU A 28 5.56 -8.08 13.39
CA GLU A 28 6.61 -9.10 13.40
C GLU A 28 7.25 -9.17 14.79
N ASN A 29 7.83 -10.31 15.09
CA ASN A 29 8.69 -10.47 16.25
C ASN A 29 10.06 -11.03 15.84
N SER A 30 10.99 -11.16 16.77
CA SER A 30 12.34 -11.63 16.48
C SER A 30 12.41 -13.08 15.96
N TYR A 31 11.39 -13.88 16.20
CA TYR A 31 11.35 -15.32 15.89
C TYR A 31 10.46 -15.61 14.66
N GLU A 32 9.41 -14.82 14.46
CA GLU A 32 8.43 -15.02 13.40
C GLU A 32 8.38 -13.78 12.52
N ARG A 33 8.99 -13.90 11.35
CA ARG A 33 9.06 -12.83 10.34
C ARG A 33 8.83 -13.39 8.96
N ARG A 34 8.19 -12.59 8.13
CA ARG A 34 7.97 -12.95 6.72
C ARG A 34 8.14 -11.71 5.84
N ALA A 35 9.05 -11.79 4.89
CA ALA A 35 9.33 -10.68 3.99
C ALA A 35 8.07 -10.20 3.27
N GLY A 36 7.79 -8.89 3.34
CA GLY A 36 6.62 -8.25 2.77
C GLY A 36 5.38 -8.27 3.67
N SER A 37 5.36 -9.03 4.79
CA SER A 37 4.27 -8.99 5.75
C SER A 37 4.50 -7.90 6.79
N VAL A 38 3.44 -7.56 7.50
CA VAL A 38 3.47 -6.71 8.70
C VAL A 38 3.35 -7.53 10.00
N GLY A 39 3.57 -8.84 9.90
CA GLY A 39 3.53 -9.75 11.03
C GLY A 39 2.19 -10.43 11.25
N LYS A 40 1.99 -10.92 12.46
CA LYS A 40 0.77 -11.58 12.93
C LYS A 40 -0.03 -10.67 13.84
N PRO A 41 -1.34 -10.95 14.04
CA PRO A 41 -2.16 -10.20 14.99
C PRO A 41 -1.49 -10.14 16.37
N MET A 42 -1.61 -8.98 17.02
CA MET A 42 -1.18 -8.80 18.41
C MET A 42 -2.03 -9.66 19.34
N GLN A 43 -1.51 -9.91 20.55
CA GLN A 43 -2.27 -10.62 21.58
C GLN A 43 -3.62 -9.92 21.83
N ASP A 44 -4.69 -10.70 21.97
CA ASP A 44 -6.07 -10.25 22.19
C ASP A 44 -6.66 -9.39 21.05
N VAL A 45 -6.00 -9.37 19.87
CA VAL A 45 -6.51 -8.72 18.67
C VAL A 45 -6.89 -9.77 17.64
N GLU A 46 -8.13 -9.67 17.16
CA GLU A 46 -8.64 -10.46 16.05
C GLU A 46 -8.55 -9.63 14.75
N ILE A 47 -8.07 -10.23 13.67
CA ILE A 47 -8.06 -9.62 12.33
C ILE A 47 -8.83 -10.52 11.37
N GLN A 48 -9.68 -9.92 10.57
CA GLN A 48 -10.42 -10.58 9.50
C GLN A 48 -10.22 -9.82 8.18
N ILE A 49 -10.28 -10.56 7.07
CA ILE A 49 -10.35 -10.01 5.73
C ILE A 49 -11.77 -10.20 5.23
N VAL A 50 -12.49 -9.10 5.02
CA VAL A 50 -13.87 -9.10 4.53
C VAL A 50 -13.95 -8.67 3.07
N ASP A 51 -15.05 -8.96 2.40
CA ASP A 51 -15.30 -8.61 0.99
C ASP A 51 -14.17 -9.08 0.05
N LYS A 52 -13.65 -10.30 0.29
CA LYS A 52 -12.54 -10.87 -0.49
C LYS A 52 -12.92 -11.02 -1.96
N ASP A 53 -11.98 -10.62 -2.82
CA ASP A 53 -12.05 -10.93 -4.24
C ASP A 53 -11.55 -12.35 -4.57
N THR A 54 -11.47 -12.67 -5.85
CA THR A 54 -11.02 -13.99 -6.35
C THR A 54 -9.57 -14.33 -6.01
N THR A 55 -8.77 -13.33 -5.65
CA THR A 55 -7.37 -13.49 -5.22
C THR A 55 -7.23 -13.64 -3.72
N GLY A 56 -8.32 -13.45 -2.97
CA GLY A 56 -8.33 -13.49 -1.51
C GLY A 56 -8.02 -12.15 -0.84
N ILE A 57 -7.82 -11.09 -1.63
CA ILE A 57 -7.62 -9.72 -1.13
C ILE A 57 -8.97 -9.11 -0.78
N GLY A 58 -9.05 -8.48 0.40
CA GLY A 58 -10.24 -7.79 0.87
C GLY A 58 -9.91 -6.76 1.93
N GLU A 59 -10.92 -6.11 2.49
CA GLU A 59 -10.73 -5.10 3.52
C GLU A 59 -10.27 -5.74 4.83
N ILE A 60 -9.23 -5.18 5.40
CA ILE A 60 -8.72 -5.56 6.72
C ILE A 60 -9.66 -5.00 7.78
N THR A 61 -10.20 -5.85 8.63
CA THR A 61 -10.98 -5.45 9.79
C THR A 61 -10.34 -5.99 11.07
N ALA A 62 -10.46 -5.23 12.15
CA ALA A 62 -9.86 -5.58 13.44
C ALA A 62 -10.87 -5.47 14.58
N LYS A 63 -10.67 -6.31 15.60
CA LYS A 63 -11.42 -6.29 16.84
C LYS A 63 -10.48 -6.60 18.00
N GLY A 64 -10.57 -5.85 19.08
CA GLY A 64 -9.72 -6.02 20.25
C GLY A 64 -9.87 -4.88 21.25
N PRO A 65 -9.22 -5.00 22.41
CA PRO A 65 -9.30 -3.97 23.45
C PRO A 65 -8.60 -2.66 23.08
N ASN A 66 -7.76 -2.67 22.07
CA ASN A 66 -7.01 -1.52 21.55
C ASN A 66 -7.78 -0.73 20.50
N ILE A 67 -8.97 -1.17 20.09
CA ILE A 67 -9.80 -0.42 19.14
C ILE A 67 -10.44 0.78 19.84
N MET A 68 -10.44 1.94 19.18
CA MET A 68 -11.08 3.16 19.69
C MET A 68 -12.55 2.94 20.01
N LEU A 69 -13.07 3.73 20.94
CA LEU A 69 -14.51 3.77 21.23
C LEU A 69 -15.31 4.48 20.14
N GLY A 70 -14.65 5.36 19.37
CA GLY A 70 -15.25 6.13 18.29
C GLY A 70 -14.61 7.50 18.14
N TYR A 71 -15.03 8.23 17.11
CA TYR A 71 -14.62 9.61 16.89
C TYR A 71 -15.36 10.56 17.85
N TYR A 72 -14.62 11.53 18.39
CA TYR A 72 -15.17 12.47 19.36
C TYR A 72 -16.29 13.30 18.73
N ASN A 73 -17.46 13.27 19.37
CA ASN A 73 -18.70 13.95 18.93
C ASN A 73 -19.14 13.64 17.50
N ASP A 74 -18.67 12.55 16.90
CA ASP A 74 -19.07 12.14 15.56
C ASP A 74 -19.49 10.66 15.52
N LYS A 75 -20.71 10.42 16.04
CA LYS A 75 -21.30 9.09 16.02
C LYS A 75 -21.58 8.61 14.61
N ALA A 76 -21.97 9.50 13.70
CA ALA A 76 -22.28 9.14 12.33
C ALA A 76 -21.04 8.55 11.63
N LEU A 77 -19.88 9.21 11.73
CA LEU A 77 -18.63 8.71 11.19
C LEU A 77 -18.19 7.42 11.91
N THR A 78 -18.34 7.36 13.24
CA THR A 78 -18.04 6.15 14.02
C THR A 78 -18.81 4.94 13.51
N ASP A 79 -20.11 5.07 13.29
CA ASP A 79 -20.98 3.99 12.81
C ASP A 79 -20.62 3.54 11.37
N THR A 80 -19.90 4.36 10.58
CA THR A 80 -19.41 3.96 9.25
C THR A 80 -18.21 3.03 9.32
N VAL A 81 -17.36 3.18 10.35
CA VAL A 81 -16.10 2.44 10.49
C VAL A 81 -16.14 1.34 11.54
N ILE A 82 -17.03 1.41 12.53
CA ILE A 82 -17.21 0.34 13.51
C ILE A 82 -18.57 -0.34 13.28
N LYS A 83 -18.52 -1.59 12.81
CA LYS A 83 -19.72 -2.39 12.52
C LYS A 83 -19.65 -3.72 13.27
N ASN A 84 -20.66 -4.02 14.05
CA ASN A 84 -20.72 -5.27 14.83
C ASN A 84 -19.46 -5.52 15.69
N ASN A 85 -18.91 -4.49 16.30
CA ASN A 85 -17.66 -4.46 17.07
C ASN A 85 -16.38 -4.75 16.24
N TRP A 86 -16.45 -4.69 14.91
CA TRP A 86 -15.30 -4.73 14.02
C TRP A 86 -14.99 -3.35 13.47
N PHE A 87 -13.76 -2.94 13.63
CA PHE A 87 -13.26 -1.71 13.03
C PHE A 87 -12.81 -1.99 11.59
N HIS A 88 -13.37 -1.26 10.63
CA HIS A 88 -13.04 -1.28 9.23
C HIS A 88 -11.91 -0.30 8.97
N THR A 89 -10.73 -0.81 8.65
CA THR A 89 -9.52 0.02 8.54
C THR A 89 -9.48 0.87 7.25
N GLY A 90 -10.23 0.45 6.23
CA GLY A 90 -10.12 1.01 4.89
C GLY A 90 -8.87 0.56 4.14
N ASP A 91 -8.01 -0.25 4.74
CA ASP A 91 -6.86 -0.86 4.09
C ASP A 91 -7.23 -2.23 3.52
N LEU A 92 -6.60 -2.60 2.41
CA LEU A 92 -6.79 -3.87 1.72
C LEU A 92 -5.59 -4.77 1.95
N GLY A 93 -5.85 -6.07 2.03
CA GLY A 93 -4.80 -7.05 2.24
C GLY A 93 -5.31 -8.48 2.28
N TYR A 94 -4.43 -9.38 2.67
CA TYR A 94 -4.75 -10.79 2.86
C TYR A 94 -3.95 -11.38 4.02
N ILE A 95 -4.43 -12.50 4.55
CA ILE A 95 -3.70 -13.30 5.55
C ILE A 95 -3.29 -14.60 4.87
N ASP A 96 -2.00 -14.94 4.96
CA ASP A 96 -1.51 -16.20 4.41
C ASP A 96 -1.88 -17.40 5.30
N LYS A 97 -1.56 -18.61 4.80
CA LYS A 97 -1.85 -19.87 5.50
C LYS A 97 -1.18 -20.01 6.87
N ASP A 98 -0.12 -19.26 7.13
CA ASP A 98 0.65 -19.29 8.38
C ASP A 98 0.25 -18.13 9.32
N GLY A 99 -0.77 -17.34 8.94
CA GLY A 99 -1.35 -16.27 9.74
C GLY A 99 -0.65 -14.91 9.63
N PHE A 100 0.25 -14.73 8.66
CA PHE A 100 0.88 -13.44 8.42
C PHE A 100 -0.01 -12.52 7.60
N LEU A 101 -0.12 -11.27 8.04
CA LEU A 101 -0.88 -10.22 7.38
C LEU A 101 -0.01 -9.51 6.32
N PHE A 102 -0.55 -9.34 5.13
CA PHE A 102 0.02 -8.57 4.03
C PHE A 102 -0.93 -7.45 3.64
N ILE A 103 -0.40 -6.23 3.51
CA ILE A 103 -1.14 -5.05 3.07
C ILE A 103 -0.85 -4.84 1.58
N THR A 104 -1.87 -4.61 0.78
CA THR A 104 -1.77 -4.38 -0.67
C THR A 104 -2.04 -2.95 -1.07
N GLY A 105 -2.77 -2.17 -0.24
CA GLY A 105 -3.05 -0.77 -0.50
C GLY A 105 -4.29 -0.28 0.25
N ARG A 106 -4.78 0.89 -0.15
CA ARG A 106 -5.99 1.48 0.43
C ARG A 106 -7.23 1.28 -0.45
N LYS A 107 -8.36 0.98 0.19
CA LYS A 107 -9.64 0.77 -0.51
C LYS A 107 -10.08 1.99 -1.32
N LYS A 108 -9.84 3.20 -0.79
CA LYS A 108 -10.21 4.47 -1.44
C LYS A 108 -9.27 4.85 -2.60
N ASP A 109 -8.04 4.36 -2.58
CA ASP A 109 -7.00 4.71 -3.55
C ASP A 109 -6.90 3.66 -4.68
N MET A 110 -7.61 2.52 -4.52
CA MET A 110 -7.67 1.45 -5.52
C MET A 110 -8.30 1.96 -6.84
N ILE A 111 -7.56 1.79 -7.94
CA ILE A 111 -8.02 2.12 -9.28
C ILE A 111 -8.75 0.90 -9.87
N VAL A 112 -9.98 1.10 -10.33
CA VAL A 112 -10.73 0.06 -11.03
C VAL A 112 -10.76 0.41 -12.51
N LEU A 113 -10.13 -0.42 -13.33
CA LEU A 113 -10.09 -0.26 -14.78
C LEU A 113 -11.43 -0.71 -15.42
N LYS A 114 -11.72 -0.27 -16.64
CA LYS A 114 -12.94 -0.61 -17.40
C LYS A 114 -13.21 -2.12 -17.51
N ASN A 115 -12.17 -2.92 -17.57
CA ASN A 115 -12.27 -4.38 -17.61
C ASN A 115 -12.51 -5.02 -16.23
N GLY A 116 -12.70 -4.21 -15.18
CA GLY A 116 -12.89 -4.65 -13.80
C GLY A 116 -11.61 -5.02 -13.06
N LYS A 117 -10.43 -4.91 -13.71
CA LYS A 117 -9.14 -5.17 -13.03
C LYS A 117 -8.91 -4.09 -11.97
N LYS A 118 -8.60 -4.52 -10.77
CA LYS A 118 -8.19 -3.67 -9.66
C LYS A 118 -6.68 -3.45 -9.73
N VAL A 119 -6.26 -2.21 -9.57
CA VAL A 119 -4.86 -1.80 -9.54
C VAL A 119 -4.61 -1.04 -8.25
N PHE A 120 -3.57 -1.41 -7.55
CA PHE A 120 -3.13 -0.76 -6.33
C PHE A 120 -1.97 0.18 -6.68
N PRO A 121 -2.17 1.52 -6.58
CA PRO A 121 -1.14 2.50 -6.93
C PRO A 121 0.19 2.23 -6.23
N GLU A 122 0.14 1.89 -4.95
CA GLU A 122 1.32 1.68 -4.11
C GLU A 122 2.22 0.54 -4.62
N GLU A 123 1.64 -0.51 -5.21
CA GLU A 123 2.42 -1.61 -5.81
C GLU A 123 3.21 -1.13 -7.03
N LEU A 124 2.58 -0.32 -7.88
CA LEU A 124 3.23 0.24 -9.06
C LEU A 124 4.24 1.34 -8.69
N GLU A 125 3.91 2.20 -7.71
CA GLU A 125 4.84 3.20 -7.18
C GLU A 125 6.11 2.55 -6.64
N LEU A 126 5.99 1.43 -5.94
CA LEU A 126 7.15 0.68 -5.45
C LEU A 126 8.06 0.24 -6.60
N LEU A 127 7.51 -0.18 -7.73
CA LEU A 127 8.27 -0.60 -8.90
C LEU A 127 8.90 0.59 -9.62
N VAL A 128 8.16 1.68 -9.81
CA VAL A 128 8.64 2.90 -10.45
C VAL A 128 9.74 3.57 -9.62
N ASN A 129 9.58 3.63 -8.29
CA ASN A 129 10.57 4.21 -7.36
C ASN A 129 11.86 3.37 -7.25
N ASN A 130 11.91 2.15 -7.80
CA ASN A 130 13.16 1.39 -7.94
C ASN A 130 14.01 1.81 -9.14
N LEU A 131 13.48 2.66 -10.03
CA LEU A 131 14.24 3.21 -11.13
C LEU A 131 15.22 4.27 -10.59
N GLU A 132 16.47 4.21 -11.00
CA GLU A 132 17.54 5.08 -10.49
C GLU A 132 17.38 6.56 -10.87
N GLU A 133 16.59 6.83 -11.92
CA GLU A 133 16.25 8.17 -12.38
C GLU A 133 15.07 8.80 -11.64
N VAL A 134 14.42 8.03 -10.75
CA VAL A 134 13.20 8.43 -10.03
C VAL A 134 13.51 8.64 -8.56
N GLU A 135 13.23 9.81 -8.04
CA GLU A 135 13.28 10.13 -6.62
C GLU A 135 11.97 9.73 -5.93
N GLU A 136 10.84 10.07 -6.55
CA GLU A 136 9.50 9.78 -6.05
C GLU A 136 8.51 9.67 -7.22
N SER A 137 7.51 8.81 -7.08
CA SER A 137 6.40 8.72 -8.01
C SER A 137 5.06 8.72 -7.29
N PHE A 138 4.04 9.21 -8.00
CA PHE A 138 2.66 9.18 -7.56
C PHE A 138 1.76 8.66 -8.68
N ILE A 139 1.06 7.56 -8.42
CA ILE A 139 0.21 6.88 -9.40
C ILE A 139 -1.26 7.10 -9.04
N TYR A 140 -2.07 7.45 -10.04
CA TYR A 140 -3.50 7.72 -9.86
C TYR A 140 -4.30 7.36 -11.09
N GLY A 141 -5.61 7.21 -10.90
CA GLY A 141 -6.55 7.02 -12.00
C GLY A 141 -6.92 8.35 -12.64
N LEU A 142 -6.76 8.46 -13.95
CA LEU A 142 -7.18 9.61 -14.74
C LEU A 142 -8.44 9.22 -15.54
N PRO A 143 -9.62 9.80 -15.25
CA PRO A 143 -10.82 9.56 -16.06
C PRO A 143 -10.64 10.03 -17.51
N GLU A 144 -11.12 9.27 -18.48
CA GLU A 144 -11.17 9.74 -19.88
C GLU A 144 -12.30 10.76 -20.08
N ASP A 145 -12.04 11.78 -20.92
CA ASP A 145 -12.96 12.91 -21.15
C ASP A 145 -14.36 12.47 -21.67
N ASN A 146 -14.41 11.34 -22.37
CA ASN A 146 -15.65 10.85 -22.99
C ASN A 146 -16.38 9.75 -22.21
N ASP A 147 -15.74 9.16 -21.20
CA ASP A 147 -16.33 8.10 -20.37
C ASP A 147 -15.74 8.12 -18.97
N LYS A 148 -16.48 8.65 -18.01
CA LYS A 148 -16.05 8.73 -16.61
C LYS A 148 -15.78 7.35 -15.96
N ASN A 149 -16.25 6.28 -16.58
CA ASN A 149 -16.02 4.90 -16.12
C ASN A 149 -14.75 4.29 -16.75
N ASP A 150 -14.17 4.98 -17.75
CA ASP A 150 -12.91 4.56 -18.36
C ASP A 150 -11.75 5.33 -17.68
N VAL A 151 -10.97 4.62 -16.90
CA VAL A 151 -9.88 5.19 -16.10
C VAL A 151 -8.57 4.66 -16.64
N LYS A 152 -7.68 5.58 -17.03
CA LYS A 152 -6.29 5.29 -17.36
C LYS A 152 -5.39 5.46 -16.14
N ILE A 153 -4.38 4.63 -16.05
CA ILE A 153 -3.33 4.80 -15.03
C ILE A 153 -2.42 5.93 -15.48
N ALA A 154 -2.28 6.94 -14.64
CA ALA A 154 -1.36 8.05 -14.83
C ALA A 154 -0.29 8.04 -13.73
N VAL A 155 0.91 8.48 -14.09
CA VAL A 155 2.04 8.60 -13.16
C VAL A 155 2.59 10.01 -13.20
N LYS A 156 2.84 10.59 -12.02
CA LYS A 156 3.68 11.77 -11.82
C LYS A 156 5.00 11.32 -11.26
N ILE A 157 6.09 11.87 -11.76
CA ILE A 157 7.45 11.49 -11.38
C ILE A 157 8.21 12.73 -10.94
N VAL A 158 8.89 12.63 -9.81
CA VAL A 158 9.97 13.53 -9.41
C VAL A 158 11.27 12.83 -9.81
N CYS A 159 12.03 13.49 -10.67
CA CYS A 159 13.28 12.95 -11.19
C CYS A 159 14.43 13.13 -10.20
N ASP A 160 15.28 12.10 -10.04
CA ASP A 160 16.55 12.24 -9.34
C ASP A 160 17.58 12.95 -10.23
N GLU A 161 17.60 14.28 -10.14
CA GLU A 161 18.51 15.11 -10.95
C GLU A 161 19.98 14.75 -10.78
N LYS A 162 20.39 14.28 -9.60
CA LYS A 162 21.79 13.95 -9.33
C LYS A 162 22.19 12.69 -10.09
N ASN A 163 21.37 11.65 -10.03
CA ASN A 163 21.61 10.41 -10.74
C ASN A 163 21.50 10.60 -12.24
N ILE A 164 20.53 11.40 -12.71
CA ILE A 164 20.38 11.71 -14.12
C ILE A 164 21.63 12.45 -14.66
N LYS A 165 22.07 13.51 -13.99
CA LYS A 165 23.27 14.25 -14.40
C LYS A 165 24.55 13.40 -14.37
N ALA A 166 24.64 12.45 -13.44
CA ALA A 166 25.78 11.54 -13.34
C ALA A 166 25.84 10.51 -14.48
N LYS A 167 24.68 9.99 -14.91
CA LYS A 167 24.58 8.92 -15.91
C LYS A 167 24.35 9.44 -17.33
N HIS A 168 23.66 10.55 -17.45
CA HIS A 168 23.17 11.12 -18.71
C HIS A 168 23.40 12.64 -18.74
N PRO A 169 24.66 13.12 -18.68
CA PRO A 169 24.97 14.54 -18.50
C PRO A 169 24.44 15.47 -19.61
N ASP A 170 24.29 14.94 -20.83
CA ASP A 170 23.87 15.71 -22.02
C ASP A 170 22.45 15.38 -22.49
N MET A 171 21.66 14.63 -21.67
CA MET A 171 20.30 14.20 -22.05
C MET A 171 19.32 15.37 -21.97
N SER A 172 18.53 15.57 -23.01
CA SER A 172 17.44 16.54 -23.03
C SER A 172 16.23 16.05 -22.24
N GLU A 173 15.32 16.96 -21.88
CA GLU A 173 14.06 16.60 -21.20
C GLU A 173 13.20 15.63 -22.02
N GLU A 174 13.16 15.79 -23.35
CA GLU A 174 12.40 14.90 -24.23
C GLU A 174 13.00 13.49 -24.28
N GLU A 175 14.31 13.37 -24.31
CA GLU A 175 15.00 12.08 -24.26
C GLU A 175 14.80 11.40 -22.90
N LEU A 176 14.85 12.16 -21.80
CA LEU A 176 14.58 11.67 -20.46
C LEU A 176 13.14 11.16 -20.34
N HIS A 177 12.17 11.93 -20.84
CA HIS A 177 10.77 11.51 -20.86
C HIS A 177 10.61 10.19 -21.64
N THR A 178 11.25 10.08 -22.80
CA THR A 178 11.20 8.86 -23.62
C THR A 178 11.85 7.67 -22.91
N LEU A 179 12.98 7.88 -22.25
CA LEU A 179 13.67 6.86 -21.47
C LEU A 179 12.78 6.34 -20.33
N LEU A 180 12.23 7.24 -19.51
CA LEU A 180 11.35 6.90 -18.40
C LEU A 180 10.08 6.20 -18.88
N TRP A 181 9.46 6.71 -19.94
CA TRP A 181 8.27 6.08 -20.53
C TRP A 181 8.53 4.62 -20.94
N ASN A 182 9.64 4.36 -21.63
CA ASN A 182 9.99 3.01 -22.05
C ASN A 182 10.25 2.09 -20.85
N LYS A 183 10.95 2.56 -19.82
CA LYS A 183 11.19 1.77 -18.60
C LYS A 183 9.91 1.45 -17.84
N ILE A 184 8.99 2.42 -17.74
CA ILE A 184 7.73 2.24 -16.99
C ILE A 184 6.74 1.36 -17.76
N LYS A 185 6.71 1.44 -19.08
CA LYS A 185 5.82 0.62 -19.91
C LYS A 185 6.09 -0.88 -19.78
N ASP A 186 7.31 -1.26 -19.40
CA ASP A 186 7.73 -2.65 -19.24
C ASP A 186 7.52 -3.16 -17.78
N ILE A 187 7.04 -2.31 -16.86
CA ILE A 187 6.61 -2.60 -15.49
C ILE A 187 5.16 -3.07 -15.46
#